data_a4468053273b49dabc122bf5123fbd29
#
_entry.id   a4468053273b49dabc122bf5123fbd29
#
_cell.length_a   1.000
_cell.length_b   1.000
_cell.length_c   1.000
_cell.angle_alpha   90.00
_cell.angle_beta   90.00
_cell.angle_gamma   90.00
#
_symmetry.space_group_name_H-M   'P 1'
#
loop_
_entity.id
_entity.type
_entity.pdbx_description
1 polymer ?
#
loop_
_entity_poly.entity_id
_entity_poly.type
_entity_poly.pdbx_seq_one_letter_code
_entity_poly.pdbx_strand_id
1 'polypeptide(L)'
;TVLLPKAGKSISEVMKEMNADKLQKLSNDMDRCQVDLKFPKFTTEMDLSLNQIISKLGAPSIFQPGTADFSRFANGSFYVSKMLQKAKIEVSERGTKAAAVTAAVMLTSLGPHEMKRVEFHANRPFIYFITERNSGAILFMGQFMGE
;
A
#
# COMPACT_ATOMS: atom_id res chain seq x y z
N THR A 1 4.22 -2.92 -4.13
CA THR A 1 4.47 -1.97 -5.23
C THR A 1 4.93 -0.64 -4.66
N VAL A 2 5.96 -0.05 -5.25
CA VAL A 2 6.45 1.29 -4.90
C VAL A 2 6.40 2.17 -6.15
N LEU A 3 5.84 3.35 -6.00
CA LEU A 3 5.73 4.35 -7.04
C LEU A 3 6.62 5.55 -6.68
N LEU A 4 7.75 5.65 -7.34
CA LEU A 4 8.72 6.73 -7.16
C LEU A 4 8.47 7.80 -8.23
N PRO A 5 7.98 9.00 -7.87
CA PRO A 5 7.78 10.07 -8.82
C PRO A 5 9.06 10.41 -9.58
N LYS A 6 8.95 10.86 -10.83
CA LYS A 6 10.11 11.39 -11.55
C LYS A 6 10.69 12.60 -10.81
N ALA A 7 11.99 12.83 -10.95
CA ALA A 7 12.62 14.01 -10.37
C ALA A 7 11.87 15.29 -10.76
N GLY A 8 11.58 16.15 -9.78
CA GLY A 8 10.82 17.38 -9.97
C GLY A 8 9.29 17.24 -9.91
N LYS A 9 8.73 16.03 -9.86
CA LYS A 9 7.29 15.82 -9.61
C LYS A 9 7.00 15.54 -8.14
N SER A 10 5.98 16.18 -7.60
CA SER A 10 5.50 15.92 -6.24
C SER A 10 4.59 14.69 -6.16
N ILE A 11 4.47 14.12 -4.95
CA ILE A 11 3.48 13.07 -4.67
C ILE A 11 2.06 13.54 -4.99
N SER A 12 1.73 14.78 -4.63
CA SER A 12 0.39 15.35 -4.85
C SER A 12 0.01 15.41 -6.32
N GLU A 13 0.95 15.74 -7.22
CA GLU A 13 0.71 15.72 -8.66
C GLU A 13 0.47 14.30 -9.16
N VAL A 14 1.28 13.34 -8.72
CA VAL A 14 1.11 11.93 -9.10
C VAL A 14 -0.23 11.39 -8.61
N MET A 15 -0.63 11.70 -7.38
CA MET A 15 -1.91 11.24 -6.80
C MET A 15 -3.13 11.82 -7.51
N LYS A 16 -3.07 13.06 -7.99
CA LYS A 16 -4.17 13.66 -8.78
C LYS A 16 -4.41 12.91 -10.10
N GLU A 17 -3.36 12.36 -10.68
CA GLU A 17 -3.44 11.63 -11.94
C GLU A 17 -3.71 10.12 -11.74
N MET A 18 -3.61 9.62 -10.50
CA MET A 18 -3.74 8.20 -10.19
C MET A 18 -5.21 7.79 -10.04
N ASN A 19 -5.55 6.67 -10.65
CA ASN A 19 -6.80 5.96 -10.44
C ASN A 19 -6.54 4.44 -10.47
N ALA A 20 -7.57 3.64 -10.20
CA ALA A 20 -7.45 2.18 -10.16
C ALA A 20 -6.93 1.59 -11.47
N ASP A 21 -7.44 2.05 -12.60
CA ASP A 21 -7.06 1.54 -13.93
C ASP A 21 -5.59 1.82 -14.24
N LYS A 22 -5.11 3.03 -13.91
CA LYS A 22 -3.70 3.39 -14.08
C LYS A 22 -2.78 2.57 -13.18
N LEU A 23 -3.18 2.34 -11.92
CA LEU A 23 -2.40 1.52 -11.00
C LEU A 23 -2.30 0.08 -11.51
N GLN A 24 -3.40 -0.48 -11.97
CA GLN A 24 -3.43 -1.82 -12.56
C GLN A 24 -2.59 -1.91 -13.83
N LYS A 25 -2.71 -0.92 -14.71
CA LYS A 25 -1.88 -0.84 -15.92
C LYS A 25 -0.39 -0.80 -15.57
N LEU A 26 0.02 0.07 -14.63
CA LEU A 26 1.41 0.14 -14.18
C LEU A 26 1.89 -1.19 -13.60
N SER A 27 1.03 -1.91 -12.87
CA SER A 27 1.37 -3.23 -12.33
C SER A 27 1.55 -4.28 -13.43
N ASN A 28 0.72 -4.24 -14.46
CA ASN A 28 0.77 -5.19 -15.58
C ASN A 28 1.96 -4.91 -16.52
N ASP A 29 2.35 -3.64 -16.66
CA ASP A 29 3.45 -3.19 -17.52
C ASP A 29 4.84 -3.39 -16.88
N MET A 30 4.90 -3.97 -15.66
CA MET A 30 6.18 -4.25 -14.99
C MET A 30 6.85 -5.49 -15.56
N ASP A 31 8.05 -5.31 -16.11
CA ASP A 31 8.91 -6.39 -16.57
C ASP A 31 9.82 -6.94 -15.46
N ARG A 32 10.21 -8.20 -15.59
CA ARG A 32 11.25 -8.78 -14.74
C ARG A 32 12.60 -8.20 -15.14
N CYS A 33 13.29 -7.63 -14.16
CA CYS A 33 14.63 -7.08 -14.34
C CYS A 33 15.48 -7.31 -13.08
N GLN A 34 16.80 -7.15 -13.22
CA GLN A 34 17.72 -7.10 -12.09
C GLN A 34 17.74 -5.67 -11.57
N VAL A 35 17.25 -5.45 -10.34
CA VAL A 35 17.15 -4.12 -9.74
C VAL A 35 18.28 -3.88 -8.76
N ASP A 36 19.06 -2.82 -8.98
CA ASP A 36 19.91 -2.22 -7.94
C ASP A 36 18.99 -1.34 -7.07
N LEU A 37 18.60 -1.89 -5.91
CA LEU A 37 17.61 -1.29 -5.03
C LEU A 37 18.29 -0.56 -3.86
N LYS A 38 18.04 0.75 -3.75
CA LYS A 38 18.28 1.52 -2.52
C LYS A 38 16.96 2.00 -1.95
N PHE A 39 16.60 1.45 -0.80
CA PHE A 39 15.31 1.69 -0.16
C PHE A 39 15.51 2.07 1.31
N PRO A 40 14.87 3.15 1.81
CA PRO A 40 15.04 3.56 3.20
C PRO A 40 14.40 2.55 4.15
N LYS A 41 14.94 2.47 5.37
CA LYS A 41 14.24 1.88 6.51
C LYS A 41 13.33 2.95 7.08
N PHE A 42 12.11 2.58 7.38
CA PHE A 42 11.18 3.50 8.03
C PHE A 42 10.09 2.76 8.78
N THR A 43 9.48 3.45 9.72
CA THR A 43 8.26 3.03 10.39
C THR A 43 7.23 4.13 10.22
N THR A 44 6.04 3.76 9.75
CA THR A 44 4.90 4.66 9.68
C THR A 44 3.78 4.11 10.53
N GLU A 45 3.25 4.93 11.41
CA GLU A 45 2.08 4.64 12.23
C GLU A 45 0.98 5.65 11.92
N MET A 46 -0.26 5.18 11.89
CA MET A 46 -1.43 6.02 11.60
C MET A 46 -2.59 5.61 12.48
N ASP A 47 -3.20 6.61 13.12
CA ASP A 47 -4.44 6.49 13.87
C ASP A 47 -5.53 7.26 13.14
N LEU A 48 -6.58 6.57 12.70
CA LEU A 48 -7.70 7.15 11.98
C LEU A 48 -9.00 7.00 12.76
N SER A 49 -9.77 8.09 12.86
CA SER A 49 -11.18 8.03 13.21
C SER A 49 -12.00 7.83 11.95
N LEU A 50 -12.70 6.72 11.85
CA LEU A 50 -13.41 6.32 10.64
C LEU A 50 -14.85 6.83 10.58
N ASN A 51 -15.38 7.43 11.67
CA ASN A 51 -16.79 7.85 11.74
C ASN A 51 -17.21 8.72 10.54
N GLN A 52 -16.44 9.78 10.26
CA GLN A 52 -16.74 10.67 9.14
C GLN A 52 -16.53 10.03 7.78
N ILE A 53 -15.49 9.18 7.67
CA ILE A 53 -15.16 8.49 6.41
C ILE A 53 -16.28 7.52 6.04
N ILE A 54 -16.68 6.66 6.97
CA ILE A 54 -17.75 5.68 6.75
C ILE A 54 -19.11 6.37 6.53
N SER A 55 -19.38 7.48 7.23
CA SER A 55 -20.59 8.27 6.98
C SER A 55 -20.64 8.82 5.54
N LYS A 56 -19.51 9.34 5.04
CA LYS A 56 -19.41 9.83 3.66
C LYS A 56 -19.50 8.71 2.62
N LEU A 57 -19.10 7.50 2.98
CA LEU A 57 -19.22 6.30 2.13
C LEU A 57 -20.64 5.71 2.10
N GLY A 58 -21.61 6.35 2.76
CA GLY A 58 -23.02 6.00 2.66
C GLY A 58 -23.60 5.29 3.88
N ALA A 59 -22.89 5.17 4.99
CA ALA A 59 -23.36 4.52 6.20
C ALA A 59 -23.40 5.47 7.43
N PRO A 60 -24.02 6.65 7.35
CA PRO A 60 -24.09 7.59 8.49
C PRO A 60 -24.95 7.08 9.63
N SER A 61 -25.98 6.27 9.34
CA SER A 61 -26.98 5.81 10.32
C SER A 61 -26.36 4.96 11.44
N ILE A 62 -25.29 4.19 11.16
CA ILE A 62 -24.65 3.32 12.16
C ILE A 62 -24.08 4.09 13.36
N PHE A 63 -23.82 5.39 13.19
CA PHE A 63 -23.27 6.26 14.23
C PHE A 63 -24.35 7.07 14.97
N GLN A 64 -25.63 6.92 14.62
CA GLN A 64 -26.72 7.73 15.17
C GLN A 64 -27.56 6.92 16.15
N PRO A 65 -27.68 7.37 17.42
CA PRO A 65 -28.60 6.75 18.37
C PRO A 65 -30.04 6.74 17.82
N GLY A 66 -30.72 5.63 17.96
CA GLY A 66 -32.10 5.48 17.54
C GLY A 66 -32.32 5.28 16.04
N THR A 67 -31.30 5.48 15.21
CA THR A 67 -31.37 5.25 13.75
C THR A 67 -30.58 4.01 13.33
N ALA A 68 -29.54 3.68 14.10
CA ALA A 68 -28.73 2.50 13.86
C ALA A 68 -29.55 1.22 14.07
N ASP A 69 -29.51 0.31 13.10
CA ASP A 69 -30.16 -1.00 13.19
C ASP A 69 -29.12 -2.11 13.29
N PHE A 70 -28.93 -2.62 14.50
CA PHE A 70 -28.11 -3.79 14.83
C PHE A 70 -28.93 -4.97 15.33
N SER A 71 -30.23 -5.03 15.00
CA SER A 71 -31.16 -6.07 15.46
C SER A 71 -30.73 -7.50 15.11
N ARG A 72 -29.98 -7.65 14.00
CA ARG A 72 -29.39 -8.95 13.60
C ARG A 72 -28.15 -9.34 14.40
N PHE A 73 -27.54 -8.39 15.10
CA PHE A 73 -26.33 -8.63 15.89
C PHE A 73 -26.67 -8.92 17.36
N ALA A 74 -27.58 -8.14 17.95
CA ALA A 74 -27.97 -8.29 19.34
C ALA A 74 -29.35 -7.69 19.61
N ASN A 75 -30.03 -8.17 20.69
CA ASN A 75 -31.26 -7.59 21.18
C ASN A 75 -30.98 -6.27 21.91
N GLY A 76 -31.67 -5.20 21.53
CA GLY A 76 -31.50 -3.88 22.13
C GLY A 76 -31.20 -2.80 21.09
N SER A 77 -31.16 -1.55 21.55
CA SER A 77 -30.83 -0.41 20.70
C SER A 77 -29.33 -0.09 20.85
N PHE A 78 -28.55 -0.37 19.81
CA PHE A 78 -27.12 -0.14 19.77
C PHE A 78 -26.75 0.80 18.62
N TYR A 79 -25.67 1.53 18.80
CA TYR A 79 -25.04 2.32 17.73
C TYR A 79 -23.51 2.32 17.92
N VAL A 80 -22.76 2.63 16.87
CA VAL A 80 -21.30 2.75 16.93
C VAL A 80 -20.95 4.17 17.40
N SER A 81 -20.51 4.32 18.62
CA SER A 81 -20.07 5.63 19.13
C SER A 81 -18.76 6.10 18.48
N LYS A 82 -17.81 5.18 18.30
CA LYS A 82 -16.50 5.47 17.74
C LYS A 82 -15.96 4.28 16.97
N MET A 83 -15.43 4.54 15.78
CA MET A 83 -14.72 3.56 14.96
C MET A 83 -13.30 4.04 14.72
N LEU A 84 -12.32 3.24 15.13
CA LEU A 84 -10.91 3.58 15.06
C LEU A 84 -10.17 2.53 14.24
N GLN A 85 -9.25 3.00 13.43
CA GLN A 85 -8.28 2.16 12.73
C GLN A 85 -6.87 2.58 13.11
N LYS A 86 -6.07 1.60 13.53
CA LYS A 86 -4.63 1.77 13.72
C LYS A 86 -3.90 0.94 12.67
N ALA A 87 -2.97 1.57 11.98
CA ALA A 87 -2.11 0.88 11.01
C ALA A 87 -0.65 1.19 11.33
N LYS A 88 0.19 0.15 11.23
CA LYS A 88 1.64 0.27 11.37
C LYS A 88 2.30 -0.48 10.23
N ILE A 89 3.26 0.16 9.59
CA ILE A 89 4.14 -0.45 8.60
C ILE A 89 5.57 -0.23 9.05
N GLU A 90 6.31 -1.31 9.12
CA GLU A 90 7.74 -1.30 9.42
C GLU A 90 8.51 -1.91 8.25
N VAL A 91 9.41 -1.13 7.69
CA VAL A 91 10.31 -1.56 6.61
C VAL A 91 11.71 -1.69 7.17
N SER A 92 12.25 -2.89 7.13
CA SER A 92 13.57 -3.22 7.63
C SER A 92 14.31 -4.17 6.68
N GLU A 93 15.62 -4.33 6.90
CA GLU A 93 16.45 -5.24 6.09
C GLU A 93 16.18 -6.74 6.36
N ARG A 94 15.50 -7.08 7.46
CA ARG A 94 15.31 -8.47 7.89
C ARG A 94 14.43 -9.31 6.95
N GLY A 95 13.51 -8.67 6.23
CA GLY A 95 12.64 -9.33 5.26
C GLY A 95 13.27 -9.62 3.90
N THR A 96 14.37 -8.94 3.55
CA THR A 96 14.96 -8.98 2.20
C THR A 96 16.03 -10.07 2.07
N LYS A 97 16.67 -10.50 3.14
CA LYS A 97 17.77 -11.50 3.08
C LYS A 97 17.31 -12.89 2.63
N ALA A 98 16.15 -13.35 3.07
CA ALA A 98 15.62 -14.66 2.68
C ALA A 98 15.18 -14.71 1.21
N ALA A 99 14.61 -13.62 0.70
CA ALA A 99 14.19 -13.51 -0.69
C ALA A 99 15.39 -13.39 -1.66
N ALA A 100 16.46 -12.72 -1.25
CA ALA A 100 17.66 -12.55 -2.06
C ALA A 100 18.41 -13.88 -2.29
N VAL A 101 18.50 -14.73 -1.29
CA VAL A 101 19.13 -16.06 -1.40
C VAL A 101 18.33 -16.97 -2.33
N THR A 102 17.01 -16.96 -2.22
CA THR A 102 16.12 -17.76 -3.09
C THR A 102 16.16 -17.27 -4.55
N ALA A 103 16.22 -15.98 -4.78
CA ALA A 103 16.33 -15.40 -6.11
C ALA A 103 17.69 -15.73 -6.77
N ALA A 104 18.79 -15.70 -6.01
CA ALA A 104 20.11 -16.06 -6.52
C ALA A 104 20.20 -17.53 -6.94
N VAL A 105 19.56 -18.44 -6.21
CA VAL A 105 19.52 -19.87 -6.55
C VAL A 105 18.66 -20.13 -7.79
N MET A 106 17.55 -19.39 -7.99
CA MET A 106 16.75 -19.49 -9.22
C MET A 106 17.45 -18.95 -10.46
N LEU A 107 18.30 -17.93 -10.31
CA LEU A 107 19.04 -17.32 -11.43
C LEU A 107 20.14 -18.23 -11.99
N THR A 108 20.67 -19.13 -11.18
CA THR A 108 21.69 -20.13 -11.62
C THR A 108 21.08 -21.30 -12.39
N SER A 109 19.77 -21.51 -12.33
CA SER A 109 19.08 -22.62 -13.03
C SER A 109 18.43 -22.21 -14.35
N LEU A 110 18.24 -20.93 -14.62
CA LEU A 110 17.75 -20.38 -15.88
C LEU A 110 18.98 -19.85 -16.65
N GLY A 111 19.38 -20.50 -17.73
CA GLY A 111 20.54 -20.14 -18.55
C GLY A 111 20.76 -18.63 -18.79
N PRO A 112 21.80 -18.21 -19.53
CA PRO A 112 22.24 -16.82 -19.61
C PRO A 112 21.26 -15.96 -20.41
N HIS A 113 20.11 -15.65 -19.87
CA HIS A 113 19.32 -14.51 -20.32
C HIS A 113 19.86 -13.28 -19.61
N GLU A 114 20.50 -12.40 -20.37
CA GLU A 114 20.88 -11.06 -19.88
C GLU A 114 19.63 -10.33 -19.42
N MET A 115 19.34 -10.38 -18.11
CA MET A 115 18.27 -9.58 -17.56
C MET A 115 18.67 -8.10 -17.58
N LYS A 116 17.77 -7.26 -18.06
CA LYS A 116 17.92 -5.81 -18.02
C LYS A 116 18.22 -5.37 -16.58
N ARG A 117 19.30 -4.62 -16.38
CA ARG A 117 19.63 -4.00 -15.09
C ARG A 117 18.98 -2.62 -14.99
N VAL A 118 18.36 -2.35 -13.86
CA VAL A 118 17.66 -1.08 -13.58
C VAL A 118 18.05 -0.60 -12.18
N GLU A 119 18.39 0.67 -12.06
CA GLU A 119 18.58 1.31 -10.74
C GLU A 119 17.24 1.83 -10.23
N PHE A 120 16.91 1.50 -8.97
CA PHE A 120 15.77 2.02 -8.27
C PHE A 120 16.22 2.56 -6.91
N HIS A 121 16.54 3.84 -6.86
CA HIS A 121 16.98 4.52 -5.65
C HIS A 121 15.85 5.39 -5.11
N ALA A 122 15.17 4.92 -4.05
CA ALA A 122 14.09 5.63 -3.37
C ALA A 122 14.64 6.71 -2.42
N ASN A 123 15.34 7.70 -3.00
CA ASN A 123 16.01 8.79 -2.31
C ASN A 123 15.20 10.09 -2.26
N ARG A 124 13.93 10.02 -2.50
CA ARG A 124 12.95 11.13 -2.48
C ARG A 124 11.58 10.59 -2.11
N PRO A 125 10.60 11.46 -1.81
CA PRO A 125 9.25 11.02 -1.45
C PRO A 125 8.65 10.07 -2.46
N PHE A 126 8.02 8.98 -1.95
CA PHE A 126 7.38 7.96 -2.76
C PHE A 126 6.06 7.47 -2.15
N ILE A 127 5.27 6.80 -2.99
CA ILE A 127 4.03 6.14 -2.57
C ILE A 127 4.27 4.63 -2.58
N TYR A 128 3.70 3.92 -1.62
CA TYR A 128 3.75 2.47 -1.59
C TYR A 128 2.37 1.86 -1.44
N PHE A 129 2.22 0.65 -2.01
CA PHE A 129 1.02 -0.15 -1.94
C PHE A 129 1.39 -1.58 -1.56
N ILE A 130 0.65 -2.16 -0.64
CA ILE A 130 0.65 -3.60 -0.35
C ILE A 130 -0.65 -4.14 -0.91
N THR A 131 -0.55 -4.99 -1.92
CA THR A 131 -1.71 -5.56 -2.62
C THR A 131 -1.74 -7.06 -2.46
N GLU A 132 -2.94 -7.63 -2.40
CA GLU A 132 -3.12 -9.07 -2.53
C GLU A 132 -2.91 -9.45 -4.00
N ARG A 133 -2.13 -10.50 -4.23
CA ARG A 133 -1.59 -10.80 -5.56
C ARG A 133 -2.65 -11.28 -6.57
N ASN A 134 -3.62 -12.05 -6.09
CA ASN A 134 -4.59 -12.68 -7.00
C ASN A 134 -5.75 -11.74 -7.34
N SER A 135 -6.25 -11.01 -6.34
CA SER A 135 -7.39 -10.11 -6.50
C SER A 135 -6.97 -8.68 -6.90
N GLY A 136 -5.70 -8.32 -6.68
CA GLY A 136 -5.24 -6.95 -6.84
C GLY A 136 -5.73 -5.99 -5.74
N ALA A 137 -6.43 -6.51 -4.72
CA ALA A 137 -6.95 -5.68 -3.64
C ALA A 137 -5.83 -4.96 -2.88
N ILE A 138 -6.00 -3.66 -2.68
CA ILE A 138 -5.07 -2.86 -1.89
C ILE A 138 -5.36 -3.11 -0.42
N LEU A 139 -4.41 -3.73 0.29
CA LEU A 139 -4.48 -3.98 1.72
C LEU A 139 -3.95 -2.80 2.54
N PHE A 140 -2.87 -2.20 2.08
CA PHE A 140 -2.28 -1.00 2.66
C PHE A 140 -1.79 -0.06 1.56
N MET A 141 -1.91 1.22 1.83
CA MET A 141 -1.28 2.26 1.03
C MET A 141 -0.75 3.37 1.92
N GLY A 142 0.34 3.97 1.51
CA GLY A 142 0.94 5.06 2.25
C GLY A 142 1.94 5.85 1.43
N GLN A 143 2.43 6.92 2.02
CA GLN A 143 3.47 7.76 1.46
C GLN A 143 4.63 7.88 2.44
N PHE A 144 5.84 7.87 1.90
CA PHE A 144 7.06 8.22 2.61
C PHE A 144 7.53 9.58 2.13
N MET A 145 7.69 10.52 3.04
CA MET A 145 8.02 11.92 2.69
C MET A 145 9.51 12.24 2.82
N GLY A 146 10.30 11.26 3.28
CA GLY A 146 11.69 11.47 3.68
C GLY A 146 11.79 11.78 5.19
N GLU A 147 12.99 11.72 5.72
CA GLU A 147 13.34 12.21 7.05
C GLU A 147 13.61 13.69 7.01
#